data_83941b7830a6f7661110a03d3e8beb43
#
_entry.id   83941b7830a6f7661110a03d3e8beb43
#
_cell.length_a   1.000
_cell.length_b   1.000
_cell.length_c   1.000
_cell.angle_alpha   90.00
_cell.angle_beta   90.00
_cell.angle_gamma   90.00
#
_symmetry.space_group_name_H-M   'P 1'
#
loop_
_entity.id
_entity.type
_entity.pdbx_description
1 polymer ?
#
loop_
_entity_poly.entity_id
_entity_poly.type
_entity_poly.pdbx_seq_one_letter_code
_entity_poly.pdbx_strand_id
1 'polypeptide(L)'
;PRYSSSAASDVYKRQIKSTAELFENKKVILFSLPGAFTPTCSTYQLPDFDKLYNDFKNLGIDEIYCISVNDSFVMNAWAKHHKIDKVKVIPDGNGEFTRKMGMLVEKSNLGFGYRSWRYAAIVDDCKILGSFVEQGFEDNCQDDPYEMSSPQNILKFLEENSKVAV
;
A
#
# COMPACT_ATOMS: atom_id res chain seq x y z
N PRO A 1 1.81 -8.95 -22.70
CA PRO A 1 1.80 -9.86 -21.56
C PRO A 1 0.86 -9.29 -20.49
N ARG A 2 -0.17 -10.05 -20.16
CA ARG A 2 -1.08 -9.68 -19.08
C ARG A 2 -0.36 -9.93 -17.76
N TYR A 3 0.08 -8.90 -17.11
CA TYR A 3 0.60 -9.02 -15.76
C TYR A 3 -0.57 -9.05 -14.78
N SER A 4 -0.95 -10.24 -14.36
CA SER A 4 -1.90 -10.41 -13.27
C SER A 4 -1.16 -10.29 -11.96
N SER A 5 -1.23 -9.15 -11.29
CA SER A 5 -0.98 -9.12 -9.86
C SER A 5 -2.22 -9.67 -9.18
N SER A 6 -2.06 -10.68 -8.33
CA SER A 6 -3.15 -11.19 -7.52
C SER A 6 -3.56 -10.13 -6.52
N ALA A 7 -4.68 -9.51 -6.76
CA ALA A 7 -5.20 -8.45 -5.92
C ALA A 7 -6.52 -8.85 -5.34
N ALA A 8 -6.76 -8.50 -4.09
CA ALA A 8 -8.01 -8.54 -3.36
C ALA A 8 -8.94 -9.70 -3.74
N SER A 9 -8.79 -10.83 -3.11
CA SER A 9 -9.81 -11.85 -3.15
C SER A 9 -10.80 -11.62 -2.01
N ASP A 10 -12.06 -11.42 -2.36
CA ASP A 10 -13.16 -11.79 -1.46
C ASP A 10 -12.98 -13.28 -1.13
N VAL A 11 -13.07 -13.66 0.13
CA VAL A 11 -12.84 -15.03 0.63
C VAL A 11 -13.68 -16.06 -0.13
N TYR A 12 -14.78 -15.65 -0.73
CA TYR A 12 -15.71 -16.50 -1.49
C TYR A 12 -15.60 -16.36 -3.01
N LYS A 13 -14.89 -15.35 -3.51
CA LYS A 13 -14.68 -15.13 -4.95
C LYS A 13 -13.20 -14.88 -5.18
N ARG A 14 -12.45 -15.88 -5.57
CA ARG A 14 -11.08 -15.75 -6.08
C ARG A 14 -11.08 -14.89 -7.35
N GLN A 15 -11.15 -13.58 -7.20
CA GLN A 15 -10.99 -12.66 -8.32
C GLN A 15 -9.53 -12.21 -8.34
N ILE A 16 -8.81 -12.69 -9.35
CA ILE A 16 -7.52 -12.13 -9.73
C ILE A 16 -7.84 -10.81 -10.45
N LYS A 17 -7.44 -9.68 -9.86
CA LYS A 17 -7.52 -8.38 -10.52
C LYS A 17 -6.20 -8.04 -11.17
N SER A 18 -6.26 -7.48 -12.36
CA SER A 18 -5.08 -6.90 -13.01
C SER A 18 -4.75 -5.54 -12.42
N THR A 19 -3.53 -5.06 -12.62
CA THR A 19 -3.14 -3.68 -12.24
C THR A 19 -4.01 -2.64 -12.96
N ALA A 20 -4.42 -2.91 -14.21
CA ALA A 20 -5.36 -2.05 -14.93
C ALA A 20 -6.70 -1.90 -14.19
N GLU A 21 -7.30 -2.99 -13.73
CA GLU A 21 -8.57 -2.92 -12.98
C GLU A 21 -8.46 -2.15 -11.66
N LEU A 22 -7.28 -2.09 -11.06
CA LEU A 22 -7.04 -1.33 -9.83
C LEU A 22 -6.81 0.15 -10.09
N PHE A 23 -6.10 0.50 -11.15
CA PHE A 23 -5.55 1.84 -11.34
C PHE A 23 -6.09 2.59 -12.55
N GLU A 24 -6.69 1.91 -13.55
CA GLU A 24 -7.17 2.56 -14.78
C GLU A 24 -8.34 3.49 -14.47
N ASN A 25 -8.28 4.70 -15.02
CA ASN A 25 -9.26 5.77 -14.84
C ASN A 25 -9.52 6.16 -13.37
N LYS A 26 -8.52 6.01 -12.52
CA LYS A 26 -8.61 6.36 -11.09
C LYS A 26 -7.34 7.04 -10.62
N LYS A 27 -7.52 7.98 -9.70
CA LYS A 27 -6.43 8.54 -8.92
C LYS A 27 -6.41 7.89 -7.53
N VAL A 28 -5.39 7.13 -7.25
CA VAL A 28 -5.33 6.30 -6.05
C VAL A 28 -4.05 6.54 -5.25
N ILE A 29 -4.14 6.33 -3.95
CA ILE A 29 -2.97 6.13 -3.10
C ILE A 29 -2.76 4.64 -2.95
N LEU A 30 -1.56 4.19 -3.29
CA LEU A 30 -1.07 2.86 -2.98
C LEU A 30 -0.03 2.99 -1.88
N PHE A 31 -0.18 2.27 -0.78
CA PHE A 31 0.90 2.13 0.19
C PHE A 31 1.19 0.66 0.46
N SER A 32 2.45 0.37 0.76
CA SER A 32 2.92 -0.97 1.04
C SER A 32 3.78 -1.00 2.29
N LEU A 33 3.86 -2.17 2.89
CA LEU A 33 4.43 -2.37 4.20
C LEU A 33 4.97 -3.80 4.37
N PRO A 34 5.87 -4.05 5.33
CA PRO A 34 6.50 -5.36 5.53
C PRO A 34 5.54 -6.50 5.87
N GLY A 35 4.40 -6.24 6.49
CA GLY A 35 3.46 -7.34 6.72
C GLY A 35 2.26 -7.00 7.60
N ALA A 36 1.16 -7.71 7.35
CA ALA A 36 -0.01 -7.74 8.21
C ALA A 36 0.38 -8.23 9.61
N PHE A 37 -0.28 -7.71 10.64
CA PHE A 37 -0.05 -8.02 12.06
C PHE A 37 1.34 -7.66 12.60
N THR A 38 2.18 -6.97 11.84
CA THR A 38 3.45 -6.44 12.36
C THR A 38 3.22 -5.11 13.11
N PRO A 39 4.09 -4.71 14.06
CA PRO A 39 3.78 -3.61 14.98
C PRO A 39 3.46 -2.28 14.31
N THR A 40 4.40 -1.67 13.59
CA THR A 40 4.23 -0.34 12.95
C THR A 40 3.10 -0.33 11.93
N CYS A 41 2.97 -1.39 11.15
CA CYS A 41 1.94 -1.54 10.12
C CYS A 41 0.53 -1.56 10.71
N SER A 42 0.38 -2.23 11.85
CA SER A 42 -0.92 -2.45 12.52
C SER A 42 -1.30 -1.30 13.45
N THR A 43 -0.32 -0.70 14.13
CA THR A 43 -0.57 0.34 15.15
C THR A 43 -0.78 1.70 14.51
N TYR A 44 -0.07 1.99 13.43
CA TYR A 44 -0.02 3.33 12.85
C TYR A 44 -0.46 3.36 11.38
N GLN A 45 0.28 2.72 10.49
CA GLN A 45 0.14 2.97 9.05
C GLN A 45 -1.25 2.67 8.51
N LEU A 46 -1.76 1.46 8.67
CA LEU A 46 -3.08 1.10 8.13
C LEU A 46 -4.23 1.89 8.78
N PRO A 47 -4.31 2.01 10.12
CA PRO A 47 -5.37 2.79 10.77
C PRO A 47 -5.33 4.29 10.43
N ASP A 48 -4.14 4.88 10.29
CA ASP A 48 -4.00 6.30 9.96
C ASP A 48 -4.49 6.61 8.55
N PHE A 49 -4.21 5.76 7.57
CA PHE A 49 -4.77 5.90 6.23
C PHE A 49 -6.30 5.75 6.21
N ASP A 50 -6.85 4.82 6.96
CA ASP A 50 -8.30 4.62 7.04
C ASP A 50 -9.00 5.81 7.70
N LYS A 51 -8.39 6.38 8.74
CA LYS A 51 -8.87 7.56 9.45
C LYS A 51 -8.89 8.81 8.57
N LEU A 52 -7.84 9.03 7.79
CA LEU A 52 -7.70 10.19 6.90
C LEU A 52 -8.31 9.98 5.50
N TYR A 53 -9.01 8.87 5.28
CA TYR A 53 -9.58 8.52 3.97
C TYR A 53 -10.43 9.63 3.37
N ASN A 54 -11.30 10.25 4.17
CA ASN A 54 -12.19 11.31 3.69
C ASN A 54 -11.43 12.59 3.29
N ASP A 55 -10.33 12.90 3.98
CA ASP A 55 -9.49 14.05 3.64
C ASP A 55 -8.85 13.82 2.27
N PHE A 56 -8.37 12.62 1.99
CA PHE A 56 -7.87 12.24 0.68
C PHE A 56 -8.94 12.28 -0.40
N LYS A 57 -10.16 11.83 -0.10
CA LYS A 57 -11.30 11.93 -1.03
C LYS A 57 -11.58 13.38 -1.43
N ASN A 58 -11.52 14.31 -0.48
CA ASN A 58 -11.73 15.73 -0.72
C ASN A 58 -10.64 16.35 -1.62
N LEU A 59 -9.46 15.73 -1.70
CA LEU A 59 -8.35 16.11 -2.58
C LEU A 59 -8.34 15.34 -3.91
N GLY A 60 -9.43 14.66 -4.25
CA GLY A 60 -9.61 13.98 -5.53
C GLY A 60 -9.00 12.58 -5.61
N ILE A 61 -8.70 11.95 -4.49
CA ILE A 61 -8.30 10.54 -4.46
C ILE A 61 -9.54 9.65 -4.53
N ASP A 62 -9.59 8.73 -5.48
CA ASP A 62 -10.73 7.82 -5.67
C ASP A 62 -10.69 6.63 -4.71
N GLU A 63 -9.51 6.07 -4.47
CA GLU A 63 -9.33 4.88 -3.63
C GLU A 63 -7.99 4.90 -2.90
N ILE A 64 -7.92 4.18 -1.78
CA ILE A 64 -6.67 3.92 -1.07
C ILE A 64 -6.47 2.42 -0.96
N TYR A 65 -5.32 1.94 -1.43
CA TYR A 65 -4.94 0.54 -1.42
C TYR A 65 -3.75 0.29 -0.49
N CYS A 66 -3.91 -0.70 0.38
CA CYS A 66 -2.81 -1.25 1.18
C CYS A 66 -2.38 -2.59 0.58
N ILE A 67 -1.15 -2.69 0.10
CA ILE A 67 -0.61 -3.93 -0.45
C ILE A 67 0.45 -4.52 0.48
N SER A 68 0.50 -5.83 0.58
CA SER A 68 1.53 -6.53 1.35
C SER A 68 1.79 -7.93 0.78
N VAL A 69 3.02 -8.42 0.99
CA VAL A 69 3.42 -9.80 0.67
C VAL A 69 2.83 -10.75 1.73
N ASN A 70 1.53 -10.81 1.73
CA ASN A 70 0.70 -11.72 2.55
C ASN A 70 -0.41 -12.28 1.67
N ASP A 71 -0.94 -13.44 2.03
CA ASP A 71 -2.08 -14.02 1.35
C ASP A 71 -3.40 -13.30 1.67
N SER A 72 -4.45 -13.61 0.93
CA SER A 72 -5.76 -12.98 1.07
C SER A 72 -6.45 -13.26 2.40
N PHE A 73 -6.23 -14.43 2.99
CA PHE A 73 -6.83 -14.80 4.27
C PHE A 73 -6.24 -13.94 5.39
N VAL A 74 -4.92 -13.81 5.40
CA VAL A 74 -4.21 -12.98 6.37
C VAL A 74 -4.59 -11.51 6.21
N MET A 75 -4.59 -10.96 4.98
CA MET A 75 -4.94 -9.57 4.74
C MET A 75 -6.38 -9.24 5.17
N ASN A 76 -7.33 -10.10 4.85
CA ASN A 76 -8.73 -9.92 5.25
C ASN A 76 -8.92 -10.04 6.77
N ALA A 77 -8.28 -11.02 7.41
CA ALA A 77 -8.33 -11.18 8.87
C ALA A 77 -7.73 -9.95 9.57
N TRP A 78 -6.62 -9.43 9.06
CA TRP A 78 -5.96 -8.25 9.59
C TRP A 78 -6.81 -6.98 9.47
N ALA A 79 -7.39 -6.72 8.30
CA ALA A 79 -8.30 -5.59 8.10
C ALA A 79 -9.52 -5.68 9.04
N LYS A 80 -10.13 -6.85 9.16
CA LYS A 80 -11.25 -7.09 10.05
C LYS A 80 -10.88 -6.88 11.53
N HIS A 81 -9.71 -7.39 11.95
CA HIS A 81 -9.21 -7.23 13.31
C HIS A 81 -9.06 -5.74 13.70
N HIS A 82 -8.54 -4.94 12.78
CA HIS A 82 -8.36 -3.49 12.98
C HIS A 82 -9.58 -2.65 12.61
N LYS A 83 -10.71 -3.27 12.25
CA LYS A 83 -11.97 -2.60 11.87
C LYS A 83 -11.77 -1.58 10.75
N ILE A 84 -10.97 -1.93 9.75
CA ILE A 84 -10.71 -1.11 8.58
C ILE A 84 -11.90 -1.17 7.66
N ASP A 85 -12.50 -0.03 7.36
CA ASP A 85 -13.74 0.09 6.58
C ASP A 85 -13.52 0.63 5.18
N LYS A 86 -12.55 1.52 5.00
CA LYS A 86 -12.44 2.36 3.79
C LYS A 86 -11.24 1.96 2.95
N VAL A 87 -10.09 1.71 3.56
CA VAL A 87 -8.88 1.26 2.87
C VAL A 87 -9.11 -0.18 2.38
N LYS A 88 -8.80 -0.41 1.11
CA LYS A 88 -8.89 -1.75 0.51
C LYS A 88 -7.54 -2.44 0.63
N VAL A 89 -7.52 -3.60 1.27
CA VAL A 89 -6.31 -4.42 1.39
C VAL A 89 -6.15 -5.31 0.16
N ILE A 90 -4.93 -5.36 -0.38
CA ILE A 90 -4.58 -6.10 -1.59
C ILE A 90 -3.49 -7.11 -1.25
N PRO A 91 -3.79 -8.42 -1.35
CA PRO A 91 -2.80 -9.46 -1.13
C PRO A 91 -1.83 -9.58 -2.32
N ASP A 92 -0.55 -9.62 -2.03
CA ASP A 92 0.53 -9.95 -2.98
C ASP A 92 1.33 -11.15 -2.45
N GLY A 93 0.63 -12.26 -2.15
CA GLY A 93 1.21 -13.42 -1.48
C GLY A 93 2.45 -14.01 -2.12
N ASN A 94 2.58 -13.89 -3.44
CA ASN A 94 3.76 -14.34 -4.18
C ASN A 94 4.84 -13.24 -4.32
N GLY A 95 4.60 -12.02 -3.85
CA GLY A 95 5.51 -10.89 -3.98
C GLY A 95 5.75 -10.44 -5.43
N GLU A 96 4.85 -10.79 -6.33
CA GLU A 96 5.03 -10.52 -7.77
C GLU A 96 4.92 -9.02 -8.07
N PHE A 97 3.89 -8.38 -7.55
CA PHE A 97 3.70 -6.93 -7.70
C PHE A 97 4.84 -6.18 -7.02
N THR A 98 5.14 -6.53 -5.79
CA THR A 98 6.20 -5.92 -4.98
C THR A 98 7.57 -6.01 -5.68
N ARG A 99 7.89 -7.17 -6.27
CA ARG A 99 9.12 -7.36 -7.04
C ARG A 99 9.16 -6.48 -8.29
N LYS A 100 8.05 -6.39 -9.03
CA LYS A 100 7.95 -5.55 -10.24
C LYS A 100 8.04 -4.05 -9.93
N MET A 101 7.59 -3.65 -8.76
CA MET A 101 7.75 -2.29 -8.25
C MET A 101 9.20 -2.00 -7.78
N GLY A 102 10.07 -3.00 -7.74
CA GLY A 102 11.43 -2.86 -7.23
C GLY A 102 11.52 -2.68 -5.71
N MET A 103 10.48 -3.11 -4.98
CA MET A 103 10.32 -2.88 -3.54
C MET A 103 10.42 -4.16 -2.70
N LEU A 104 10.80 -5.29 -3.33
CA LEU A 104 10.97 -6.55 -2.61
C LEU A 104 12.31 -6.55 -1.88
N VAL A 105 12.28 -6.83 -0.59
CA VAL A 105 13.46 -6.94 0.27
C VAL A 105 13.42 -8.23 1.08
N GLU A 106 14.57 -8.72 1.44
CA GLU A 106 14.70 -9.82 2.40
C GLU A 106 14.56 -9.30 3.83
N LYS A 107 13.79 -9.99 4.66
CA LYS A 107 13.59 -9.71 6.08
C LYS A 107 13.82 -10.98 6.92
N SER A 108 14.84 -11.77 6.53
CA SER A 108 15.20 -13.02 7.22
C SER A 108 15.71 -12.79 8.64
N ASN A 109 16.28 -11.62 8.91
CA ASN A 109 16.67 -11.18 10.25
C ASN A 109 15.50 -11.12 11.24
N LEU A 110 14.27 -10.97 10.74
CA LEU A 110 13.03 -10.96 11.54
C LEU A 110 12.22 -12.27 11.39
N GLY A 111 12.71 -13.23 10.61
CA GLY A 111 11.99 -14.46 10.30
C GLY A 111 10.82 -14.25 9.34
N PHE A 112 10.78 -13.15 8.59
CA PHE A 112 9.66 -12.83 7.70
C PHE A 112 9.86 -13.34 6.26
N GLY A 113 11.09 -13.69 5.88
CA GLY A 113 11.41 -13.97 4.48
C GLY A 113 11.34 -12.71 3.62
N TYR A 114 10.94 -12.86 2.36
CA TYR A 114 10.81 -11.72 1.44
C TYR A 114 9.53 -10.95 1.70
N ARG A 115 9.66 -9.62 1.82
CA ARG A 115 8.57 -8.68 2.10
C ARG A 115 8.68 -7.42 1.26
N SER A 116 7.64 -6.59 1.29
CA SER A 116 7.72 -5.27 0.71
C SER A 116 8.53 -4.34 1.60
N TRP A 117 9.38 -3.51 1.00
CA TRP A 117 9.82 -2.29 1.64
C TRP A 117 8.63 -1.37 1.91
N ARG A 118 8.73 -0.51 2.91
CA ARG A 118 7.67 0.46 3.23
C ARG A 118 7.76 1.65 2.29
N TYR A 119 6.66 1.91 1.59
CA TYR A 119 6.52 3.05 0.69
C TYR A 119 5.06 3.42 0.49
N ALA A 120 4.82 4.59 -0.09
CA ALA A 120 3.54 4.96 -0.68
C ALA A 120 3.76 5.59 -2.05
N ALA A 121 2.72 5.56 -2.88
CA ALA A 121 2.72 6.21 -4.19
C ALA A 121 1.34 6.79 -4.50
N ILE A 122 1.33 7.91 -5.21
CA ILE A 122 0.13 8.46 -5.84
C ILE A 122 0.14 7.99 -7.28
N VAL A 123 -0.89 7.28 -7.67
CA VAL A 123 -1.06 6.73 -9.02
C VAL A 123 -2.30 7.34 -9.65
N ASP A 124 -2.16 7.90 -10.84
CA ASP A 124 -3.26 8.48 -11.63
C ASP A 124 -3.28 7.79 -12.98
N ASP A 125 -4.38 7.11 -13.28
CA ASP A 125 -4.57 6.37 -14.52
C ASP A 125 -3.35 5.51 -14.88
N CYS A 126 -2.94 4.64 -13.98
CA CYS A 126 -1.78 3.75 -14.11
C CYS A 126 -0.40 4.45 -14.16
N LYS A 127 -0.31 5.75 -13.93
CA LYS A 127 0.95 6.51 -13.90
C LYS A 127 1.29 6.95 -12.48
N ILE A 128 2.51 6.73 -12.06
CA ILE A 128 3.00 7.20 -10.76
C ILE A 128 3.28 8.70 -10.85
N LEU A 129 2.55 9.50 -10.08
CA LEU A 129 2.73 10.94 -9.97
C LEU A 129 3.69 11.34 -8.84
N GLY A 130 3.76 10.54 -7.79
CA GLY A 130 4.61 10.76 -6.63
C GLY A 130 4.94 9.44 -5.96
N SER A 131 6.14 9.35 -5.42
CA SER A 131 6.65 8.17 -4.71
C SER A 131 7.31 8.60 -3.40
N PHE A 132 6.96 7.94 -2.32
CA PHE A 132 7.36 8.23 -0.94
C PHE A 132 7.95 6.96 -0.34
N VAL A 133 9.23 6.72 -0.60
CA VAL A 133 9.95 5.53 -0.16
C VAL A 133 10.68 5.84 1.14
N GLU A 134 10.52 4.99 2.14
CA GLU A 134 11.26 5.15 3.40
C GLU A 134 12.77 4.97 3.16
N GLN A 135 13.55 5.70 3.96
CA GLN A 135 15.01 5.64 3.88
C GLN A 135 15.54 4.30 4.39
N GLY A 136 16.78 3.96 4.04
CA GLY A 136 17.41 2.72 4.47
C GLY A 136 16.96 1.49 3.68
N PHE A 137 16.52 1.67 2.44
CA PHE A 137 16.10 0.58 1.55
C PHE A 137 17.22 -0.41 1.34
N GLU A 138 17.16 -1.53 2.07
CA GLU A 138 18.14 -2.63 1.98
C GLU A 138 17.54 -3.94 2.51
N ASP A 139 18.16 -5.04 2.14
CA ASP A 139 17.88 -6.36 2.69
C ASP A 139 18.30 -6.42 4.17
N ASN A 140 17.48 -7.04 4.99
CA ASN A 140 17.71 -7.22 6.43
C ASN A 140 17.99 -5.94 7.21
N CYS A 141 17.45 -4.80 6.73
CA CYS A 141 17.49 -3.54 7.46
C CYS A 141 17.01 -3.72 8.91
N GLN A 142 17.78 -3.20 9.86
CA GLN A 142 17.48 -3.31 11.28
C GLN A 142 16.36 -2.36 11.71
N ASP A 143 16.21 -1.24 11.00
CA ASP A 143 15.22 -0.22 11.29
C ASP A 143 13.88 -0.52 10.61
N ASP A 144 12.82 0.03 11.17
CA ASP A 144 11.46 -0.01 10.61
C ASP A 144 10.93 1.43 10.43
N PRO A 145 11.51 2.20 9.48
CA PRO A 145 11.21 3.61 9.31
C PRO A 145 9.76 3.83 8.88
N TYR A 146 9.14 4.89 9.42
CA TYR A 146 7.79 5.32 9.08
C TYR A 146 7.67 6.84 9.19
N GLU A 147 8.00 7.53 8.12
CA GLU A 147 7.96 8.99 8.02
C GLU A 147 7.51 9.41 6.62
N MET A 148 8.28 9.04 5.59
CA MET A 148 8.03 9.47 4.20
C MET A 148 6.70 8.97 3.68
N SER A 149 6.34 7.72 3.95
CA SER A 149 5.11 7.07 3.50
C SER A 149 3.91 7.29 4.43
N SER A 150 4.04 8.18 5.41
CA SER A 150 2.93 8.51 6.32
C SER A 150 1.80 9.22 5.58
N PRO A 151 0.53 8.97 5.92
CA PRO A 151 -0.59 9.65 5.27
C PRO A 151 -0.55 11.16 5.49
N GLN A 152 -0.01 11.64 6.61
CA GLN A 152 0.15 13.07 6.87
C GLN A 152 1.10 13.74 5.88
N ASN A 153 2.22 13.09 5.56
CA ASN A 153 3.18 13.58 4.58
C ASN A 153 2.57 13.61 3.17
N ILE A 154 1.82 12.58 2.80
CA ILE A 154 1.15 12.50 1.49
C ILE A 154 0.03 13.54 1.37
N LEU A 155 -0.73 13.74 2.45
CA LEU A 155 -1.79 14.74 2.50
C LEU A 155 -1.22 16.14 2.26
N LYS A 156 -0.15 16.49 2.97
CA LYS A 156 0.58 17.75 2.80
C LYS A 156 1.06 17.94 1.36
N PHE A 157 1.65 16.92 0.77
CA PHE A 157 2.09 16.97 -0.63
C PHE A 157 0.93 17.26 -1.59
N LEU A 158 -0.22 16.62 -1.42
CA LEU A 158 -1.40 16.84 -2.24
C LEU A 158 -1.98 18.24 -2.07
N GLU A 159 -2.03 18.76 -0.84
CA GLU A 159 -2.51 20.12 -0.55
C GLU A 159 -1.61 21.19 -1.16
N GLU A 160 -0.30 21.00 -1.11
CA GLU A 160 0.67 21.94 -1.72
C GLU A 160 0.55 21.96 -3.24
N ASN A 161 0.37 20.80 -3.88
CA ASN A 161 0.26 20.69 -5.33
C ASN A 161 -1.12 21.09 -5.87
N SER A 162 -2.18 21.01 -5.08
CA SER A 162 -3.50 21.50 -5.49
C SER A 162 -3.58 23.02 -5.53
N LYS A 163 -2.73 23.75 -4.79
CA LYS A 163 -2.64 25.22 -4.79
C LYS A 163 -1.89 25.80 -5.99
N VAL A 164 -1.09 25.00 -6.68
CA VAL A 164 -0.28 25.42 -7.83
C VAL A 164 -1.06 25.31 -9.15
N ALA A 165 -2.21 24.65 -9.14
CA ALA A 165 -3.05 24.41 -10.32
C ALA A 165 -4.16 25.46 -10.54
N VAL A 166 -4.06 26.64 -9.89
CA VAL A 166 -5.00 27.80 -10.05
C VAL A 166 -4.32 28.95 -10.78
#